data_f977ec9152b4f693b33ffbbc41cce10e
#
_entry.id   f977ec9152b4f693b33ffbbc41cce10e
#
_cell.length_a   1.000
_cell.length_b   1.000
_cell.length_c   1.000
_cell.angle_alpha   90.00
_cell.angle_beta   90.00
_cell.angle_gamma   90.00
#
_symmetry.space_group_name_H-M   'P 1'
#
loop_
_entity.id
_entity.type
_entity.pdbx_description
1 polymer ?
#
loop_
_entity_poly.entity_id
_entity_poly.type
_entity_poly.pdbx_seq_one_letter_code
_entity_poly.pdbx_strand_id
1 'polypeptide(L)'
;MTNRRTAVFAAAALVCFPMMRAQDVPKAPQGMDALAARATLHTDMTFDESMLKAASQIMPDEDRPIIARLKSITVHNFRYSAAVTYDPAALEAVRAQYSGSGWNHLVTKQTHPPVVATADAAGQPVTAPQKPFDPTRTDVFVRMNHGNFDGMVVLVANQRNVSVVVIDGTISPLDLLHLRGHFGIPKFGGDLEGRE
;
A
#
# COMPACT_ATOMS: atom_id res chain seq x y z
N MET A 1 71.78 -31.21 -35.87
CA MET A 1 70.42 -31.65 -35.52
C MET A 1 69.88 -30.73 -34.44
N THR A 2 69.09 -29.76 -34.82
CA THR A 2 68.68 -28.64 -33.93
C THR A 2 67.15 -28.65 -33.81
N ASN A 3 66.64 -29.11 -32.63
CA ASN A 3 65.21 -29.14 -32.33
C ASN A 3 64.75 -27.78 -31.82
N ARG A 4 64.00 -27.06 -32.65
CA ARG A 4 63.25 -25.84 -32.23
C ARG A 4 61.90 -26.28 -31.64
N ARG A 5 61.70 -26.09 -30.34
CA ARG A 5 60.41 -26.21 -29.66
C ARG A 5 59.68 -24.86 -29.75
N THR A 6 58.58 -24.85 -30.48
CA THR A 6 57.69 -23.70 -30.62
C THR A 6 56.70 -23.74 -29.41
N ALA A 7 56.80 -22.74 -28.53
CA ALA A 7 55.84 -22.56 -27.44
C ALA A 7 54.64 -21.74 -27.94
N VAL A 8 53.46 -22.34 -27.91
CA VAL A 8 52.20 -21.68 -28.22
C VAL A 8 51.65 -21.10 -26.91
N PHE A 9 51.63 -19.77 -26.79
CA PHE A 9 50.94 -19.07 -25.70
C PHE A 9 49.48 -18.92 -26.06
N ALA A 10 48.61 -19.68 -25.37
CA ALA A 10 47.17 -19.47 -25.42
C ALA A 10 46.79 -18.33 -24.45
N ALA A 11 46.41 -17.17 -24.99
CA ALA A 11 45.87 -16.07 -24.22
C ALA A 11 44.40 -16.36 -23.92
N ALA A 12 44.09 -16.70 -22.66
CA ALA A 12 42.70 -16.82 -22.17
C ALA A 12 42.17 -15.40 -21.90
N ALA A 13 41.31 -14.88 -22.78
CA ALA A 13 40.58 -13.66 -22.56
C ALA A 13 39.44 -13.93 -21.52
N LEU A 14 39.64 -13.43 -20.30
CA LEU A 14 38.65 -13.44 -19.25
C LEU A 14 37.57 -12.37 -19.58
N VAL A 15 36.43 -12.79 -20.13
CA VAL A 15 35.31 -11.91 -20.39
C VAL A 15 34.62 -11.70 -19.03
N CYS A 16 34.88 -10.57 -18.38
CA CYS A 16 34.11 -10.11 -17.23
C CYS A 16 32.72 -9.67 -17.72
N PHE A 17 31.72 -10.54 -17.61
CA PHE A 17 30.33 -10.13 -17.69
C PHE A 17 30.01 -9.29 -16.45
N PRO A 18 29.56 -8.02 -16.62
CA PRO A 18 29.00 -7.30 -15.50
C PRO A 18 27.77 -8.08 -15.04
N MET A 19 27.80 -8.61 -13.82
CA MET A 19 26.60 -9.11 -13.16
C MET A 19 25.63 -7.94 -13.08
N MET A 20 24.64 -7.91 -13.97
CA MET A 20 23.44 -7.11 -13.78
C MET A 20 22.86 -7.51 -12.42
N ARG A 21 22.98 -6.62 -11.44
CA ARG A 21 22.22 -6.74 -10.20
C ARG A 21 20.77 -6.80 -10.63
N ALA A 22 20.16 -7.96 -10.43
CA ALA A 22 18.70 -8.06 -10.44
C ALA A 22 18.21 -6.97 -9.48
N GLN A 23 17.47 -6.00 -10.01
CA GLN A 23 16.80 -5.03 -9.17
C GLN A 23 15.92 -5.86 -8.22
N ASP A 24 16.14 -5.70 -6.91
CA ASP A 24 15.29 -6.31 -5.89
C ASP A 24 13.88 -5.74 -6.08
N VAL A 25 13.08 -6.44 -6.88
CA VAL A 25 11.65 -6.15 -6.96
C VAL A 25 11.11 -6.40 -5.56
N PRO A 26 10.50 -5.40 -4.91
CA PRO A 26 9.92 -5.58 -3.59
C PRO A 26 9.00 -6.80 -3.62
N LYS A 27 9.32 -7.83 -2.83
CA LYS A 27 8.51 -9.04 -2.78
C LYS A 27 7.12 -8.64 -2.26
N ALA A 28 6.07 -8.98 -3.03
CA ALA A 28 4.71 -8.74 -2.62
C ALA A 28 4.46 -9.28 -1.20
N PRO A 29 3.72 -8.56 -0.35
CA PRO A 29 3.41 -9.00 1.00
C PRO A 29 2.78 -10.39 1.03
N GLN A 30 3.11 -11.21 2.04
CA GLN A 30 2.47 -12.53 2.22
C GLN A 30 0.96 -12.34 2.37
N GLY A 31 0.18 -13.23 1.75
CA GLY A 31 -1.28 -13.15 1.76
C GLY A 31 -1.88 -12.41 0.56
N MET A 32 -1.10 -11.63 -0.21
CA MET A 32 -1.59 -10.93 -1.40
C MET A 32 -2.15 -11.88 -2.45
N ASP A 33 -1.45 -13.00 -2.71
CA ASP A 33 -1.92 -14.01 -3.67
C ASP A 33 -3.26 -14.60 -3.25
N ALA A 34 -3.45 -14.85 -1.95
CA ALA A 34 -4.71 -15.37 -1.42
C ALA A 34 -5.85 -14.32 -1.49
N LEU A 35 -5.54 -13.03 -1.31
CA LEU A 35 -6.49 -11.95 -1.57
C LEU A 35 -6.85 -11.88 -3.05
N ALA A 36 -5.87 -11.95 -3.94
CA ALA A 36 -6.06 -11.90 -5.39
C ALA A 36 -6.88 -13.08 -5.92
N ALA A 37 -6.66 -14.28 -5.40
CA ALA A 37 -7.31 -15.51 -5.86
C ALA A 37 -8.84 -15.47 -5.81
N ARG A 38 -9.43 -14.67 -4.94
CA ARG A 38 -10.90 -14.52 -4.77
C ARG A 38 -11.42 -13.18 -5.29
N ALA A 39 -10.55 -12.26 -5.69
CA ALA A 39 -10.94 -10.96 -6.20
C ALA A 39 -11.56 -11.08 -7.60
N THR A 40 -12.62 -10.33 -7.86
CA THR A 40 -13.19 -10.17 -9.22
C THR A 40 -12.39 -9.16 -10.06
N LEU A 41 -11.66 -8.28 -9.39
CA LEU A 41 -10.72 -7.34 -10.01
C LEU A 41 -9.53 -7.18 -9.07
N HIS A 42 -8.33 -7.32 -9.60
CA HIS A 42 -7.08 -7.03 -8.93
C HIS A 42 -6.30 -6.01 -9.77
N THR A 43 -5.78 -4.98 -9.12
CA THR A 43 -4.98 -3.94 -9.77
C THR A 43 -3.77 -3.64 -8.90
N ASP A 44 -2.60 -3.73 -9.51
CA ASP A 44 -1.32 -3.34 -8.92
C ASP A 44 -0.76 -2.14 -9.66
N MET A 45 -0.39 -1.11 -8.92
CA MET A 45 0.24 0.10 -9.46
C MET A 45 1.46 0.44 -8.63
N THR A 46 2.57 0.69 -9.28
CA THR A 46 3.79 1.18 -8.63
C THR A 46 4.23 2.47 -9.29
N PHE A 47 4.37 3.51 -8.48
CA PHE A 47 4.97 4.77 -8.85
C PHE A 47 6.37 4.79 -8.27
N ASP A 48 7.37 4.74 -9.13
CA ASP A 48 8.78 4.90 -8.76
C ASP A 48 9.15 6.38 -8.58
N GLU A 49 10.38 6.64 -8.14
CA GLU A 49 10.87 8.00 -7.89
C GLU A 49 10.76 8.90 -9.12
N SER A 50 11.00 8.36 -10.32
CA SER A 50 10.93 9.12 -11.57
C SER A 50 9.51 9.53 -11.92
N MET A 51 8.55 8.62 -11.74
CA MET A 51 7.12 8.88 -11.93
C MET A 51 6.59 9.85 -10.89
N LEU A 52 7.00 9.71 -9.62
CA LEU A 52 6.62 10.63 -8.55
C LEU A 52 7.16 12.02 -8.80
N LYS A 53 8.41 12.15 -9.27
CA LYS A 53 9.01 13.43 -9.64
C LYS A 53 8.26 14.08 -10.81
N ALA A 54 7.88 13.32 -11.82
CA ALA A 54 7.08 13.85 -12.93
C ALA A 54 5.69 14.30 -12.45
N ALA A 55 5.02 13.49 -11.62
CA ALA A 55 3.73 13.81 -11.05
C ALA A 55 3.75 15.06 -10.16
N SER A 56 4.83 15.27 -9.41
CA SER A 56 4.97 16.44 -8.52
C SER A 56 4.88 17.78 -9.26
N GLN A 57 5.20 17.81 -10.54
CA GLN A 57 5.14 19.05 -11.34
C GLN A 57 3.72 19.54 -11.63
N ILE A 58 2.74 18.63 -11.58
CA ILE A 58 1.32 18.92 -11.82
C ILE A 58 0.48 18.93 -10.54
N MET A 59 1.11 18.62 -9.39
CA MET A 59 0.44 18.62 -8.10
C MET A 59 0.44 20.03 -7.49
N PRO A 60 -0.50 20.31 -6.54
CA PRO A 60 -0.48 21.51 -5.73
C PRO A 60 0.88 21.77 -5.08
N ASP A 61 1.24 23.04 -4.88
CA ASP A 61 2.55 23.40 -4.35
C ASP A 61 2.81 22.84 -2.96
N GLU A 62 1.77 22.69 -2.15
CA GLU A 62 1.82 22.10 -0.82
C GLU A 62 2.19 20.61 -0.82
N ASP A 63 1.83 19.85 -1.86
CA ASP A 63 2.07 18.40 -1.95
C ASP A 63 3.45 18.07 -2.55
N ARG A 64 4.02 18.99 -3.34
CA ARG A 64 5.33 18.80 -4.01
C ARG A 64 6.46 18.41 -3.06
N PRO A 65 6.66 19.10 -1.90
CA PRO A 65 7.74 18.74 -0.98
C PRO A 65 7.50 17.36 -0.32
N ILE A 66 6.25 16.93 -0.20
CA ILE A 66 5.92 15.60 0.31
C ILE A 66 6.36 14.56 -0.71
N ILE A 67 5.92 14.70 -1.97
CA ILE A 67 6.22 13.75 -3.05
C ILE A 67 7.72 13.66 -3.33
N ALA A 68 8.44 14.78 -3.26
CA ALA A 68 9.88 14.84 -3.49
C ALA A 68 10.72 14.02 -2.50
N ARG A 69 10.15 13.63 -1.35
CA ARG A 69 10.81 12.80 -0.32
C ARG A 69 10.47 11.32 -0.43
N LEU A 70 9.55 10.96 -1.32
CA LEU A 70 9.14 9.58 -1.55
C LEU A 70 10.05 8.90 -2.56
N LYS A 71 10.30 7.62 -2.35
CA LYS A 71 11.03 6.74 -3.27
C LYS A 71 10.08 5.94 -4.14
N SER A 72 9.00 5.45 -3.55
CA SER A 72 7.96 4.74 -4.27
C SER A 72 6.62 4.75 -3.53
N ILE A 73 5.55 4.58 -4.30
CA ILE A 73 4.21 4.25 -3.81
C ILE A 73 3.76 3.02 -4.58
N THR A 74 3.44 1.93 -3.87
CA THR A 74 2.84 0.74 -4.45
C THR A 74 1.45 0.56 -3.89
N VAL A 75 0.46 0.39 -4.78
CA VAL A 75 -0.95 0.23 -4.42
C VAL A 75 -1.45 -1.08 -4.98
N HIS A 76 -1.97 -1.93 -4.10
CA HIS A 76 -2.65 -3.17 -4.43
C HIS A 76 -4.13 -3.00 -4.09
N ASN A 77 -5.00 -3.11 -5.10
CA ASN A 77 -6.44 -3.01 -4.91
C ASN A 77 -7.12 -4.32 -5.32
N PHE A 78 -7.92 -4.87 -4.41
CA PHE A 78 -8.71 -6.08 -4.61
C PHE A 78 -10.18 -5.73 -4.48
N ARG A 79 -10.98 -6.05 -5.49
CA ARG A 79 -12.43 -5.87 -5.46
C ARG A 79 -13.12 -7.22 -5.50
N TYR A 80 -14.16 -7.37 -4.69
CA TYR A 80 -14.94 -8.60 -4.55
C TYR A 80 -16.39 -8.36 -4.96
N SER A 81 -17.05 -9.38 -5.52
CA SER A 81 -18.49 -9.34 -5.81
C SER A 81 -19.30 -9.43 -4.53
N ALA A 82 -20.61 -9.12 -4.61
CA ALA A 82 -21.51 -9.22 -3.47
C ALA A 82 -21.62 -10.65 -2.90
N ALA A 83 -21.37 -11.68 -3.73
CA ALA A 83 -21.45 -13.09 -3.36
C ALA A 83 -20.13 -13.68 -2.83
N VAL A 84 -19.01 -12.95 -2.99
CA VAL A 84 -17.67 -13.44 -2.66
C VAL A 84 -16.96 -12.39 -1.82
N THR A 85 -16.55 -12.77 -0.61
CA THR A 85 -15.70 -11.94 0.25
C THR A 85 -14.26 -12.43 0.22
N TYR A 86 -13.32 -11.56 0.61
CA TYR A 86 -11.94 -11.97 0.84
C TYR A 86 -11.83 -12.96 2.01
N ASP A 87 -10.72 -13.70 2.04
CA ASP A 87 -10.38 -14.55 3.18
C ASP A 87 -9.83 -13.67 4.33
N PRO A 88 -10.49 -13.64 5.50
CA PRO A 88 -9.98 -12.91 6.64
C PRO A 88 -8.58 -13.34 7.08
N ALA A 89 -8.23 -14.62 6.93
CA ALA A 89 -6.90 -15.13 7.26
C ALA A 89 -5.81 -14.55 6.34
N ALA A 90 -6.13 -14.35 5.05
CA ALA A 90 -5.23 -13.69 4.11
C ALA A 90 -4.98 -12.24 4.50
N LEU A 91 -6.01 -11.52 4.95
CA LEU A 91 -5.88 -10.15 5.43
C LEU A 91 -5.04 -10.06 6.71
N GLU A 92 -5.24 -11.00 7.65
CA GLU A 92 -4.42 -11.08 8.87
C GLU A 92 -2.95 -11.44 8.55
N ALA A 93 -2.68 -12.27 7.53
CA ALA A 93 -1.33 -12.56 7.08
C ALA A 93 -0.62 -11.30 6.55
N VAL A 94 -1.33 -10.44 5.81
CA VAL A 94 -0.80 -9.13 5.38
C VAL A 94 -0.51 -8.24 6.58
N ARG A 95 -1.41 -8.18 7.57
CA ARG A 95 -1.18 -7.40 8.81
C ARG A 95 0.02 -7.89 9.60
N ALA A 96 0.13 -9.21 9.78
CA ALA A 96 1.20 -9.84 10.55
C ALA A 96 2.58 -9.48 10.00
N GLN A 97 2.71 -9.30 8.70
CA GLN A 97 3.97 -8.88 8.07
C GLN A 97 4.43 -7.49 8.52
N TYR A 98 3.49 -6.60 8.82
CA TYR A 98 3.75 -5.24 9.29
C TYR A 98 3.61 -5.09 10.82
N SER A 99 3.45 -6.19 11.55
CA SER A 99 3.37 -6.19 13.02
C SER A 99 4.72 -6.54 13.69
N GLY A 100 5.83 -6.50 12.94
CA GLY A 100 7.16 -6.82 13.42
C GLY A 100 8.25 -6.20 12.53
N SER A 101 9.52 -6.57 12.77
CA SER A 101 10.66 -6.22 11.88
C SER A 101 10.80 -4.71 11.58
N GLY A 102 10.68 -3.87 12.62
CA GLY A 102 10.87 -2.41 12.49
C GLY A 102 9.63 -1.62 12.09
N TRP A 103 8.50 -2.28 11.89
CA TRP A 103 7.21 -1.64 11.70
C TRP A 103 6.48 -1.45 13.03
N ASN A 104 5.85 -0.31 13.19
CA ASN A 104 5.02 0.02 14.34
C ASN A 104 3.58 0.26 13.87
N HIS A 105 2.64 -0.40 14.51
CA HIS A 105 1.22 -0.14 14.26
C HIS A 105 0.83 1.18 14.91
N LEU A 106 0.41 2.15 14.11
CA LEU A 106 0.12 3.50 14.57
C LEU A 106 -1.36 3.66 14.95
N VAL A 107 -2.25 3.17 14.09
CA VAL A 107 -3.69 3.40 14.24
C VAL A 107 -4.48 2.23 13.66
N THR A 108 -5.56 1.85 14.38
CA THR A 108 -6.70 1.12 13.81
C THR A 108 -7.94 2.00 13.94
N LYS A 109 -8.56 2.35 12.81
CA LYS A 109 -9.89 2.97 12.77
C LYS A 109 -10.88 1.96 12.23
N GLN A 110 -11.98 1.77 12.95
CA GLN A 110 -13.11 0.95 12.50
C GLN A 110 -14.36 1.80 12.54
N THR A 111 -15.06 1.89 11.41
CA THR A 111 -16.35 2.55 11.35
C THR A 111 -17.45 1.57 11.72
N HIS A 112 -18.34 2.00 12.59
CA HIS A 112 -19.53 1.24 13.00
C HIS A 112 -20.78 1.90 12.40
N PRO A 113 -21.86 1.15 12.15
CA PRO A 113 -23.11 1.75 11.71
C PRO A 113 -23.57 2.79 12.74
N PRO A 114 -24.08 3.94 12.31
CA PRO A 114 -24.71 4.86 13.23
C PRO A 114 -25.91 4.15 13.87
N VAL A 115 -25.98 4.19 15.19
CA VAL A 115 -27.19 3.75 15.92
C VAL A 115 -28.22 4.85 15.76
N VAL A 116 -29.06 4.78 14.73
CA VAL A 116 -30.16 5.71 14.54
C VAL A 116 -31.37 5.13 15.24
N ALA A 117 -31.60 5.54 16.48
CA ALA A 117 -32.89 5.36 17.14
C ALA A 117 -33.83 6.45 16.59
N THR A 118 -34.54 6.18 15.52
CA THR A 118 -35.69 6.98 15.11
C THR A 118 -36.96 6.35 15.73
N ALA A 119 -37.60 7.08 16.65
CA ALA A 119 -38.95 6.77 17.10
C ALA A 119 -39.92 7.52 16.18
N ASP A 120 -41.03 6.86 15.81
CA ASP A 120 -42.15 7.55 15.17
C ASP A 120 -42.91 8.44 16.17
N ALA A 121 -43.89 9.18 15.70
CA ALA A 121 -44.74 10.05 16.56
C ALA A 121 -45.49 9.28 17.63
N ALA A 122 -45.52 7.94 17.60
CA ALA A 122 -46.12 7.04 18.58
C ALA A 122 -45.09 6.36 19.50
N GLY A 123 -43.75 6.73 19.36
CA GLY A 123 -42.68 6.17 20.19
C GLY A 123 -42.26 4.74 19.79
N GLN A 124 -42.70 4.25 18.62
CA GLN A 124 -42.28 2.94 18.13
C GLN A 124 -40.98 3.05 17.31
N PRO A 125 -40.03 2.12 17.47
CA PRO A 125 -38.79 2.15 16.69
C PRO A 125 -39.09 1.91 15.21
N VAL A 126 -38.89 2.94 14.38
CA VAL A 126 -39.05 2.83 12.92
C VAL A 126 -37.71 2.50 12.33
N THR A 127 -37.58 1.34 11.72
CA THR A 127 -36.41 0.97 10.92
C THR A 127 -36.61 1.62 9.55
N ALA A 128 -36.11 2.86 9.39
CA ALA A 128 -35.98 3.45 8.05
C ALA A 128 -35.11 2.53 7.19
N PRO A 129 -35.36 2.39 5.87
CA PRO A 129 -34.52 1.64 4.98
C PRO A 129 -33.14 2.30 4.94
N GLN A 130 -32.24 1.78 5.75
CA GLN A 130 -30.87 2.28 5.82
C GLN A 130 -30.12 1.76 4.60
N LYS A 131 -29.38 2.65 3.92
CA LYS A 131 -28.38 2.24 2.94
C LYS A 131 -27.48 1.20 3.63
N PRO A 132 -27.20 0.04 2.98
CA PRO A 132 -26.36 -0.98 3.58
C PRO A 132 -25.05 -0.37 4.08
N PHE A 133 -24.83 -0.44 5.38
CA PHE A 133 -23.60 0.04 6.00
C PHE A 133 -22.48 -0.96 5.70
N ASP A 134 -21.40 -0.47 5.12
CA ASP A 134 -20.21 -1.25 4.83
C ASP A 134 -19.11 -0.87 5.85
N PRO A 135 -18.92 -1.69 6.91
CA PRO A 135 -17.92 -1.40 7.92
C PRO A 135 -16.52 -1.38 7.27
N THR A 136 -15.86 -0.24 7.38
CA THR A 136 -14.50 -0.08 6.87
C THR A 136 -13.53 -0.10 8.04
N ARG A 137 -12.50 -0.93 7.93
CA ARG A 137 -11.34 -0.94 8.82
C ARG A 137 -10.14 -0.36 8.10
N THR A 138 -9.44 0.55 8.77
CA THR A 138 -8.19 1.14 8.30
C THR A 138 -7.12 0.90 9.35
N ASP A 139 -6.04 0.25 8.96
CA ASP A 139 -4.83 0.08 9.77
C ASP A 139 -3.69 0.87 9.11
N VAL A 140 -2.91 1.57 9.93
CA VAL A 140 -1.72 2.32 9.49
C VAL A 140 -0.51 1.80 10.25
N PHE A 141 0.51 1.40 9.50
CA PHE A 141 1.80 0.97 10.02
C PHE A 141 2.88 1.92 9.54
N VAL A 142 3.84 2.22 10.39
CA VAL A 142 4.97 3.09 10.08
C VAL A 142 6.28 2.39 10.39
N ARG A 143 7.26 2.62 9.52
CA ARG A 143 8.63 2.19 9.76
C ARG A 143 9.45 3.40 10.19
N MET A 144 10.24 3.20 11.25
CA MET A 144 11.12 4.23 11.80
C MET A 144 12.57 3.86 11.54
N ASN A 145 13.35 4.82 11.08
CA ASN A 145 14.78 4.67 10.90
C ASN A 145 15.49 5.91 11.46
N HIS A 146 16.35 5.72 12.47
CA HIS A 146 17.07 6.81 13.15
C HIS A 146 16.17 7.98 13.59
N GLY A 147 14.96 7.66 14.07
CA GLY A 147 13.99 8.66 14.56
C GLY A 147 13.14 9.33 13.48
N ASN A 148 13.34 8.99 12.21
CA ASN A 148 12.53 9.49 11.11
C ASN A 148 11.59 8.38 10.57
N PHE A 149 10.42 8.77 10.09
CA PHE A 149 9.56 7.88 9.32
C PHE A 149 10.20 7.66 7.95
N ASP A 150 10.51 6.42 7.58
CA ASP A 150 11.12 6.07 6.29
C ASP A 150 10.27 5.10 5.46
N GLY A 151 9.09 4.78 5.95
CA GLY A 151 8.10 3.99 5.24
C GLY A 151 6.76 3.97 5.96
N MET A 152 5.69 3.74 5.19
CA MET A 152 4.33 3.66 5.70
C MET A 152 3.53 2.63 4.93
N VAL A 153 2.66 1.91 5.62
CA VAL A 153 1.68 1.02 5.01
C VAL A 153 0.29 1.38 5.50
N VAL A 154 -0.62 1.52 4.56
CA VAL A 154 -2.04 1.75 4.82
C VAL A 154 -2.82 0.56 4.30
N LEU A 155 -3.55 -0.10 5.18
CA LEU A 155 -4.43 -1.21 4.85
C LEU A 155 -5.87 -0.76 5.09
N VAL A 156 -6.65 -0.70 4.03
CA VAL A 156 -8.08 -0.37 4.09
C VAL A 156 -8.87 -1.58 3.62
N ALA A 157 -9.77 -2.08 4.46
CA ALA A 157 -10.59 -3.23 4.14
C ALA A 157 -12.05 -2.96 4.48
N ASN A 158 -12.94 -3.27 3.55
CA ASN A 158 -14.37 -3.37 3.75
C ASN A 158 -14.89 -4.67 3.09
N GLN A 159 -16.19 -4.94 3.14
CA GLN A 159 -16.76 -6.19 2.64
C GLN A 159 -16.41 -6.49 1.16
N ARG A 160 -16.22 -5.46 0.35
CA ARG A 160 -16.06 -5.57 -1.11
C ARG A 160 -14.71 -5.15 -1.64
N ASN A 161 -13.91 -4.49 -0.83
CA ASN A 161 -12.64 -3.96 -1.27
C ASN A 161 -11.58 -4.15 -0.18
N VAL A 162 -10.39 -4.54 -0.61
CA VAL A 162 -9.18 -4.47 0.19
C VAL A 162 -8.17 -3.64 -0.60
N SER A 163 -7.57 -2.65 0.05
CA SER A 163 -6.52 -1.83 -0.52
C SER A 163 -5.31 -1.86 0.40
N VAL A 164 -4.16 -2.16 -0.15
CA VAL A 164 -2.86 -2.14 0.54
C VAL A 164 -1.98 -1.14 -0.17
N VAL A 165 -1.60 -0.08 0.54
CA VAL A 165 -0.73 0.97 0.02
C VAL A 165 0.58 0.90 0.78
N VAL A 166 1.67 0.71 0.06
CA VAL A 166 3.04 0.69 0.59
C VAL A 166 3.75 1.94 0.09
N ILE A 167 4.24 2.75 1.00
CA ILE A 167 4.96 3.99 0.70
C ILE A 167 6.37 3.86 1.27
N ASP A 168 7.37 3.98 0.41
CA ASP A 168 8.76 4.09 0.78
C ASP A 168 9.25 5.52 0.64
N GLY A 169 10.01 5.97 1.62
CA GLY A 169 10.56 7.33 1.67
C GLY A 169 10.21 8.04 2.97
N THR A 170 10.66 9.28 3.09
CA THR A 170 10.40 10.08 4.29
C THR A 170 8.98 10.66 4.23
N ILE A 171 8.08 10.11 5.04
CA ILE A 171 6.68 10.49 5.09
C ILE A 171 6.17 10.51 6.53
N SER A 172 5.54 11.59 6.94
CA SER A 172 4.86 11.64 8.23
C SER A 172 3.38 11.20 8.12
N PRO A 173 2.74 10.83 9.24
CA PRO A 173 1.31 10.55 9.25
C PRO A 173 0.43 11.73 8.80
N LEU A 174 0.89 12.97 8.98
CA LEU A 174 0.20 14.16 8.49
C LEU A 174 0.34 14.29 6.97
N ASP A 175 1.53 14.04 6.40
CA ASP A 175 1.73 14.03 4.95
C ASP A 175 0.80 13.04 4.26
N LEU A 176 0.50 11.89 4.91
CA LEU A 176 -0.42 10.90 4.38
C LEU A 176 -1.84 11.48 4.17
N LEU A 177 -2.27 12.42 5.02
CA LEU A 177 -3.58 13.07 4.87
C LEU A 177 -3.66 13.90 3.59
N HIS A 178 -2.56 14.53 3.18
CA HIS A 178 -2.47 15.28 1.92
C HIS A 178 -2.50 14.35 0.70
N LEU A 179 -1.91 13.16 0.80
CA LEU A 179 -1.86 12.21 -0.31
C LEU A 179 -3.16 11.40 -0.51
N ARG A 180 -4.16 11.54 0.36
CA ARG A 180 -5.44 10.82 0.24
C ARG A 180 -6.16 11.15 -1.07
N GLY A 181 -6.56 10.11 -1.80
CA GLY A 181 -7.22 10.25 -3.10
C GLY A 181 -6.26 10.47 -4.27
N HIS A 182 -4.96 10.64 -4.03
CA HIS A 182 -3.92 10.70 -5.04
C HIS A 182 -3.21 9.35 -5.17
N PHE A 183 -2.60 9.06 -6.30
CA PHE A 183 -1.82 7.84 -6.57
C PHE A 183 -2.54 6.53 -6.24
N GLY A 184 -3.87 6.50 -6.30
CA GLY A 184 -4.66 5.32 -5.92
C GLY A 184 -4.80 5.09 -4.41
N ILE A 185 -4.28 5.98 -3.57
CA ILE A 185 -4.46 5.94 -2.11
C ILE A 185 -5.93 6.17 -1.78
N PRO A 186 -6.61 5.27 -1.06
CA PRO A 186 -8.01 5.45 -0.72
C PRO A 186 -8.25 6.72 0.13
N LYS A 187 -9.42 7.32 -0.02
CA LYS A 187 -9.88 8.36 0.91
C LYS A 187 -10.31 7.69 2.21
N PHE A 188 -9.53 7.81 3.26
CA PHE A 188 -9.83 7.32 4.60
C PHE A 188 -9.88 8.49 5.59
N GLY A 189 -10.60 8.34 6.69
CA GLY A 189 -10.68 9.37 7.73
C GLY A 189 -11.67 10.51 7.47
N GLY A 190 -12.68 10.32 6.63
CA GLY A 190 -13.56 11.33 6.05
C GLY A 190 -14.59 12.03 6.97
N ASP A 191 -14.46 12.05 8.30
CA ASP A 191 -15.44 12.68 9.18
C ASP A 191 -14.88 13.85 10.03
N LEU A 192 -13.75 14.42 9.66
CA LEU A 192 -13.25 15.62 10.34
C LEU A 192 -13.66 16.94 9.64
N GLU A 193 -14.28 16.88 8.46
CA GLU A 193 -14.69 18.07 7.68
C GLU A 193 -16.19 18.42 7.82
N GLY A 194 -16.90 17.83 8.76
CA GLY A 194 -18.34 18.05 8.94
C GLY A 194 -18.76 18.75 10.22
N ARG A 195 -17.97 19.72 10.73
CA ARG A 195 -18.39 20.62 11.83
C ARG A 195 -17.83 22.02 11.63
N GLU A 196 -18.46 22.74 10.77
CA GLU A 196 -18.63 24.20 10.86
C GLU A 196 -20.12 24.52 10.81
#